data_26b5759da99c5d54690b7a9aa4a27b49
#
_entry.id   26b5759da99c5d54690b7a9aa4a27b49
#
_cell.length_a   1.000
_cell.length_b   1.000
_cell.length_c   1.000
_cell.angle_alpha   90.00
_cell.angle_beta   90.00
_cell.angle_gamma   90.00
#
_symmetry.space_group_name_H-M   'P 1'
#
loop_
_entity.id
_entity.type
_entity.pdbx_description
1 polymer ?
#
loop_
_entity_poly.entity_id
_entity_poly.type
_entity_poly.pdbx_seq_one_letter_code
_entity_poly.pdbx_strand_id
1 'polypeptide(L)' 'YDIGLMDGLSQNVSINIYNLLGQHVKTLVENKDQIGQFRIQWNGQNKRGEAMSSGIYFVQLSTNTGVVKNKKMMLLK' A
#
# COMPACT_ATOMS: atom_id res chain seq x y z
N TYR A 1 6.69 6.15 6.94
CA TYR A 1 5.91 7.13 6.19
C TYR A 1 4.42 6.83 6.28
N ASP A 2 3.63 7.80 6.70
CA ASP A 2 2.20 7.61 6.95
C ASP A 2 1.41 7.73 5.64
N ILE A 3 0.79 6.63 5.21
CA ILE A 3 -0.07 6.62 4.02
C ILE A 3 -1.47 7.12 4.37
N GLY A 4 -1.88 6.99 5.63
CA GLY A 4 -3.19 7.42 6.11
C GLY A 4 -4.11 6.26 6.41
N LEU A 5 -5.40 6.57 6.50
CA LEU A 5 -6.43 5.60 6.85
C LEU A 5 -6.95 4.90 5.59
N MET A 6 -7.17 3.60 5.71
CA MET A 6 -7.81 2.80 4.68
C MET A 6 -8.93 1.98 5.30
N ASP A 7 -9.97 1.72 4.52
CA ASP A 7 -11.12 0.93 4.97
C ASP A 7 -10.99 -0.50 4.44
N GLY A 8 -10.86 -1.46 5.34
CA GLY A 8 -10.76 -2.87 5.00
C GLY A 8 -12.08 -3.49 4.55
N LEU A 9 -13.21 -2.81 4.74
CA LEU A 9 -14.52 -3.27 4.31
C LEU A 9 -14.90 -4.64 4.90
N SER A 10 -14.33 -4.99 6.06
CA SER A 10 -14.56 -6.28 6.74
C SER A 10 -14.20 -7.47 5.86
N GLN A 11 -13.14 -7.34 5.07
CA GLN A 11 -12.70 -8.35 4.11
C GLN A 11 -11.22 -8.65 4.28
N ASN A 12 -10.79 -9.74 3.64
CA ASN A 12 -9.39 -10.08 3.53
C ASN A 12 -8.73 -9.12 2.54
N VAL A 13 -7.72 -8.36 2.99
CA VAL A 13 -7.12 -7.31 2.19
C VAL A 13 -5.65 -7.56 1.95
N SER A 14 -5.18 -7.08 0.80
CA SER A 14 -3.76 -6.98 0.46
C SER A 14 -3.46 -5.56 0.05
N ILE A 15 -2.32 -5.03 0.48
CA ILE A 15 -1.91 -3.67 0.16
C ILE A 15 -0.51 -3.69 -0.42
N ASN A 16 -0.38 -3.16 -1.63
CA ASN A 16 0.86 -3.14 -2.37
C ASN A 16 1.23 -1.73 -2.77
N ILE A 17 2.53 -1.47 -2.88
CA ILE A 17 3.09 -0.21 -3.34
C ILE A 17 3.65 -0.42 -4.74
N TYR A 18 3.34 0.51 -5.65
CA TYR A 18 3.84 0.52 -7.03
C TYR A 18 4.48 1.86 -7.34
N ASN A 19 5.47 1.87 -8.23
CA ASN A 19 6.07 3.11 -8.71
C ASN A 19 5.28 3.66 -9.91
N LEU A 20 5.75 4.78 -10.48
CA LEU A 20 5.09 5.42 -11.62
C LEU A 20 5.02 4.53 -12.87
N LEU A 21 5.95 3.60 -13.00
CA LEU A 21 5.97 2.67 -14.13
C LEU A 21 5.05 1.46 -13.91
N GLY A 22 4.38 1.40 -12.77
CA GLY A 22 3.52 0.28 -12.43
C GLY A 22 4.26 -0.93 -11.91
N GLN A 23 5.55 -0.79 -11.60
CA GLN A 23 6.35 -1.89 -11.06
C GLN A 23 6.08 -2.05 -9.56
N HIS A 24 5.98 -3.29 -9.11
CA HIS A 24 5.75 -3.60 -7.71
C HIS A 24 6.98 -3.24 -6.88
N VAL A 25 6.77 -2.46 -5.82
CA VAL A 25 7.82 -2.03 -4.91
C VAL A 25 7.82 -2.86 -3.64
N LYS A 26 6.67 -2.95 -2.97
CA LYS A 26 6.58 -3.68 -1.71
C LYS A 26 5.14 -4.07 -1.41
N THR A 27 4.96 -5.19 -0.72
CA THR A 27 3.69 -5.60 -0.13
C THR A 27 3.70 -5.21 1.34
N LEU A 28 2.76 -4.35 1.75
CA LEU A 28 2.65 -3.91 3.14
C LEU A 28 1.76 -4.82 3.97
N VAL A 29 0.67 -5.31 3.36
CA VAL A 29 -0.28 -6.22 3.99
C VAL A 29 -0.62 -7.29 2.99
N GLU A 30 -0.61 -8.55 3.40
CA GLU A 30 -0.91 -9.67 2.52
C GLU A 30 -1.94 -10.58 3.17
N ASN A 31 -3.09 -10.73 2.50
CA ASN A 31 -4.17 -11.65 2.90
C ASN A 31 -4.54 -11.55 4.37
N LYS A 32 -4.69 -10.34 4.87
CA LYS A 32 -5.01 -10.10 6.28
C LYS A 32 -6.45 -9.64 6.42
N ASP A 33 -7.18 -10.23 7.36
CA ASP A 33 -8.55 -9.80 7.67
C ASP A 33 -8.50 -8.43 8.34
N GLN A 34 -9.26 -7.48 7.79
CA GLN A 34 -9.39 -6.14 8.35
C GLN A 34 -10.86 -5.77 8.47
N ILE A 35 -11.25 -5.27 9.65
CA ILE A 35 -12.60 -4.81 9.92
C ILE A 35 -12.53 -3.32 10.19
N GLY A 36 -13.25 -2.52 9.39
CA GLY A 36 -13.28 -1.07 9.54
C GLY A 36 -12.03 -0.40 9.04
N GLN A 37 -11.76 0.78 9.58
CA GLN A 37 -10.63 1.60 9.15
C GLN A 37 -9.35 1.21 9.88
N PHE A 38 -8.22 1.29 9.18
CA PHE A 38 -6.91 1.05 9.76
C PHE A 38 -5.89 1.98 9.12
N ARG A 39 -4.81 2.25 9.85
CA ARG A 39 -3.75 3.14 9.39
C ARG A 39 -2.60 2.33 8.80
N ILE A 40 -2.12 2.76 7.64
CA ILE A 40 -1.02 2.11 6.94
C ILE A 40 0.19 3.02 6.97
N GLN A 41 1.35 2.43 7.26
CA GLN A 41 2.64 3.12 7.22
C GLN A 41 3.62 2.34 6.34
N TRP A 42 4.46 3.09 5.63
CA TRP A 42 5.50 2.54 4.78
C TRP A 42 6.84 3.16 5.18
N ASN A 43 7.86 2.32 5.32
CA ASN A 43 9.19 2.78 5.71
C ASN A 43 10.01 3.37 4.55
N GLY A 44 9.44 3.46 3.35
CA GLY A 44 10.13 4.01 2.18
C GLY A 44 11.12 3.07 1.53
N GLN A 45 11.05 1.79 1.83
CA GLN A 45 11.96 0.79 1.30
C GLN A 45 11.21 -0.20 0.42
N ASN A 46 11.93 -0.80 -0.55
CA ASN A 46 11.38 -1.89 -1.35
C ASN A 46 11.44 -3.22 -0.57
N LYS A 47 11.01 -4.30 -1.22
CA LYS A 47 10.96 -5.63 -0.61
C LYS A 47 12.33 -6.17 -0.21
N ARG A 48 13.41 -5.59 -0.74
CA ARG A 48 14.80 -5.98 -0.40
C ARG A 48 15.38 -5.13 0.71
N GLY A 49 14.62 -4.17 1.24
CA GLY A 49 15.10 -3.23 2.24
C GLY A 49 15.88 -2.05 1.69
N GLU A 50 15.89 -1.87 0.38
CA GLU A 50 16.58 -0.74 -0.26
C GLU A 50 15.72 0.50 -0.20
N ALA A 51 16.32 1.64 0.15
CA ALA A 51 15.61 2.90 0.23
C ALA A 51 15.16 3.35 -1.16
N MET A 52 13.88 3.70 -1.29
CA MET A 52 13.33 4.22 -2.53
C MET A 52 13.57 5.73 -2.61
N SER A 53 13.75 6.21 -3.84
CA SER A 53 13.91 7.65 -4.08
C SER A 53 12.62 8.41 -3.82
N SER A 54 12.74 9.69 -3.47
CA SER A 54 11.60 10.58 -3.36
C SER A 54 10.85 10.64 -4.67
N GLY A 55 9.52 10.68 -4.61
CA GLY A 55 8.70 10.74 -5.80
C GLY A 55 7.30 10.22 -5.54
N ILE A 56 6.59 10.01 -6.64
CA ILE A 56 5.20 9.57 -6.59
C ILE A 56 5.13 8.05 -6.68
N TYR A 57 4.30 7.48 -5.80
CA TYR A 57 4.02 6.05 -5.73
C TYR A 57 2.53 5.83 -5.64
N PHE A 58 2.08 4.62 -5.96
CA PHE A 58 0.68 4.25 -5.86
C PHE A 58 0.51 3.14 -4.83
N VAL A 59 -0.49 3.32 -3.98
CA VAL A 59 -0.88 2.32 -2.99
C VAL A 59 -2.15 1.66 -3.52
N GLN A 60 -2.12 0.34 -3.68
CA GLN A 60 -3.28 -0.40 -4.13
C GLN A 60 -3.76 -1.32 -3.01
N LEU A 61 -5.02 -1.15 -2.64
CA LEU A 61 -5.72 -2.08 -1.76
C LEU A 61 -6.56 -3.01 -2.64
N SER A 62 -6.39 -4.30 -2.44
CA SER A 62 -7.22 -5.31 -3.10
C SER A 62 -7.79 -6.26 -2.07
N THR A 63 -8.98 -6.80 -2.37
CA THR A 63 -9.66 -7.72 -1.47
C THR A 63 -9.91 -9.05 -2.17
N ASN A 64 -10.20 -10.09 -1.38
CA ASN A 64 -10.52 -11.39 -1.91
C ASN A 64 -11.86 -11.45 -2.66
N THR A 65 -12.67 -10.40 -2.55
CA THR A 65 -13.95 -10.30 -3.27
C THR A 65 -13.86 -9.49 -4.56
N GLY A 66 -12.65 -9.05 -4.93
CA GLY A 66 -12.42 -8.34 -6.17
C GLY A 66 -12.48 -6.82 -6.09
N VAL A 67 -12.61 -6.26 -4.89
CA VAL A 67 -12.54 -4.80 -4.72
C VAL A 67 -11.10 -4.35 -4.89
N VAL A 68 -10.88 -3.30 -5.68
CA VAL A 68 -9.57 -2.71 -5.90
C VAL A 68 -9.68 -1.21 -5.74
N LYS A 69 -8.84 -0.64 -4.88
CA LYS A 69 -8.77 0.80 -4.65
C LYS A 69 -7.33 1.26 -4.77
N ASN A 70 -7.12 2.39 -5.45
CA ASN A 70 -5.81 2.98 -5.65
C ASN A 70 -5.73 4.34 -5.00
N LYS A 71 -4.57 4.66 -4.43
CA LYS A 71 -4.30 5.97 -3.83
C LYS A 71 -2.90 6.40 -4.26
N LYS A 72 -2.81 7.63 -4.79
CA LYS A 72 -1.53 8.24 -5.12
C LYS A 72 -0.91 8.81 -3.85
N MET A 73 0.39 8.60 -3.66
CA MET A 73 1.11 9.17 -2.53
C MET A 73 2.46 9.73 -3.00
N MET A 74 3.00 10.63 -2.22
CA MET A 74 4.32 11.18 -2.48
C MET A 74 5.25 10.82 -1.32
N LEU A 75 6.37 10.19 -1.66
CA LEU A 75 7.42 9.90 -0.71
C LEU A 75 8.41 11.07 -0.73
N LEU A 76 8.56 11.73 0.42
CA LEU A 76 9.51 12.82 0.59
C LEU A 76 10.57 12.41 1.61
N LYS A 77 11.81 12.56 1.21
CA LYS A 77 12.95 12.26 2.09
C LYS A 77 13.67 13.52 2.50
#